data_10db2e6e610fac697271530f2c42bbc9
#
_entry.id   10db2e6e610fac697271530f2c42bbc9
#
_cell.length_a   1.000
_cell.length_b   1.000
_cell.length_c   1.000
_cell.angle_alpha   90.00
_cell.angle_beta   90.00
_cell.angle_gamma   90.00
#
_symmetry.space_group_name_H-M   'P 1'
#
loop_
_entity.id
_entity.type
_entity.pdbx_description
1 polymer ?
#
loop_
_entity_poly.entity_id
_entity_poly.type
_entity_poly.pdbx_seq_one_letter_code
_entity_poly.pdbx_strand_id
1 'polypeptide(L)'
;MNVADISDLAQLREGIDECDAQLVALLAKRNGITQKIGEIKQQTGAPLHAPNREAELLAARRQEAINQNVSPDLVEDILRRMMREAYQNQQAKLACAAPELSPIVIVGGQGAMGQLFAQQFIRSGYEVKVLDKDQQNDAQNILKGAKLVMISVPINA
;
A
#
# COMPACT_ATOMS: atom_id res chain seq x y z
N MET A 1 -42.42 -16.48 -18.25
CA MET A 1 -41.54 -15.30 -18.12
C MET A 1 -41.96 -14.34 -19.22
N ASN A 2 -42.51 -13.20 -18.87
CA ASN A 2 -43.13 -12.28 -19.83
C ASN A 2 -42.04 -11.40 -20.46
N VAL A 3 -42.19 -11.00 -21.73
CA VAL A 3 -41.19 -10.16 -22.42
C VAL A 3 -41.04 -8.80 -21.72
N ALA A 4 -42.08 -8.29 -21.08
CA ALA A 4 -42.03 -7.10 -20.22
C ALA A 4 -41.07 -7.26 -19.04
N ASP A 5 -41.10 -8.40 -18.33
CA ASP A 5 -40.23 -8.69 -17.18
C ASP A 5 -38.73 -8.71 -17.54
N ILE A 6 -38.43 -9.11 -18.79
CA ILE A 6 -37.02 -9.15 -19.31
C ILE A 6 -36.53 -7.74 -19.64
N SER A 7 -37.40 -6.89 -20.20
CA SER A 7 -37.09 -5.49 -20.50
C SER A 7 -36.81 -4.69 -19.24
N ASP A 8 -37.65 -4.87 -18.22
CA ASP A 8 -37.48 -4.20 -16.91
C ASP A 8 -36.20 -4.64 -16.22
N LEU A 9 -35.84 -5.93 -16.31
CA LEU A 9 -34.59 -6.44 -15.76
C LEU A 9 -33.35 -5.87 -16.47
N ALA A 10 -33.44 -5.68 -17.79
CA ALA A 10 -32.34 -5.06 -18.54
C ALA A 10 -32.12 -3.59 -18.11
N GLN A 11 -33.19 -2.81 -17.99
CA GLN A 11 -33.11 -1.42 -17.50
C GLN A 11 -32.54 -1.32 -16.09
N LEU A 12 -32.92 -2.23 -15.18
CA LEU A 12 -32.37 -2.26 -13.82
C LEU A 12 -30.87 -2.58 -13.81
N ARG A 13 -30.40 -3.45 -14.70
CA ARG A 13 -28.98 -3.74 -14.88
C ARG A 13 -28.21 -2.54 -15.43
N GLU A 14 -28.73 -1.83 -16.41
CA GLU A 14 -28.15 -0.59 -16.92
C GLU A 14 -28.02 0.44 -15.79
N GLY A 15 -29.02 0.56 -14.88
CA GLY A 15 -28.94 1.42 -13.71
C GLY A 15 -27.83 1.02 -12.72
N ILE A 16 -27.57 -0.29 -12.57
CA ILE A 16 -26.41 -0.78 -11.78
C ILE A 16 -25.11 -0.40 -12.46
N ASP A 17 -24.98 -0.62 -13.78
CA ASP A 17 -23.78 -0.30 -14.54
C ASP A 17 -23.45 1.21 -14.46
N GLU A 18 -24.45 2.07 -14.48
CA GLU A 18 -24.28 3.52 -14.26
C GLU A 18 -23.77 3.84 -12.87
N CYS A 19 -24.31 3.19 -11.82
CA CYS A 19 -23.84 3.36 -10.45
C CYS A 19 -22.38 2.91 -10.29
N ASP A 20 -22.01 1.78 -10.89
CA ASP A 20 -20.65 1.26 -10.86
C ASP A 20 -19.67 2.19 -11.59
N ALA A 21 -20.07 2.75 -12.73
CA ALA A 21 -19.28 3.74 -13.45
C ALA A 21 -19.04 5.02 -12.59
N GLN A 22 -20.08 5.49 -11.90
CA GLN A 22 -19.95 6.63 -10.97
C GLN A 22 -19.02 6.30 -9.80
N LEU A 23 -19.10 5.08 -9.25
CA LEU A 23 -18.22 4.62 -8.19
C LEU A 23 -16.75 4.63 -8.64
N VAL A 24 -16.46 4.13 -9.84
CA VAL A 24 -15.09 4.17 -10.42
C VAL A 24 -14.60 5.62 -10.55
N ALA A 25 -15.45 6.52 -11.04
CA ALA A 25 -15.09 7.95 -11.16
C ALA A 25 -14.80 8.60 -9.80
N LEU A 26 -15.59 8.28 -8.77
CA LEU A 26 -15.37 8.77 -7.40
C LEU A 26 -14.09 8.20 -6.79
N LEU A 27 -13.78 6.93 -7.04
CA LEU A 27 -12.52 6.31 -6.62
C LEU A 27 -11.32 7.00 -7.27
N ALA A 28 -11.37 7.26 -8.58
CA ALA A 28 -10.31 7.98 -9.29
C ALA A 28 -10.10 9.40 -8.72
N LYS A 29 -11.18 10.14 -8.47
CA LYS A 29 -11.15 11.48 -7.86
C LYS A 29 -10.51 11.42 -6.46
N ARG A 30 -10.95 10.47 -5.62
CA ARG A 30 -10.41 10.28 -4.27
C ARG A 30 -8.92 9.95 -4.31
N ASN A 31 -8.49 9.06 -5.21
CA ASN A 31 -7.09 8.70 -5.38
C ASN A 31 -6.22 9.92 -5.74
N GLY A 32 -6.67 10.78 -6.63
CA GLY A 32 -5.98 12.02 -6.96
C GLY A 32 -5.82 12.95 -5.75
N ILE A 33 -6.83 13.05 -4.88
CA ILE A 33 -6.75 13.85 -3.65
C ILE A 33 -5.76 13.21 -2.66
N THR A 34 -5.81 11.90 -2.45
CA THR A 34 -4.90 11.21 -1.52
C THR A 34 -3.44 11.25 -1.97
N GLN A 35 -3.18 11.27 -3.28
CA GLN A 35 -1.83 11.49 -3.81
C GLN A 35 -1.30 12.87 -3.44
N LYS A 36 -2.09 13.93 -3.64
CA LYS A 36 -1.71 15.30 -3.25
C LYS A 36 -1.45 15.43 -1.75
N ILE A 37 -2.28 14.77 -0.92
CA ILE A 37 -2.04 14.71 0.53
C ILE A 37 -0.71 14.03 0.84
N GLY A 38 -0.37 12.94 0.14
CA GLY A 38 0.91 12.25 0.30
C GLY A 38 2.10 13.15 -0.05
N GLU A 39 2.02 13.90 -1.15
CA GLU A 39 3.04 14.86 -1.56
C GLU A 39 3.27 15.96 -0.52
N ILE A 40 2.18 16.53 0.03
CA ILE A 40 2.26 17.54 1.10
C ILE A 40 2.89 16.97 2.37
N LYS A 41 2.48 15.75 2.77
CA LYS A 41 3.06 15.07 3.94
C LYS A 41 4.55 14.80 3.78
N GLN A 42 4.98 14.40 2.58
CA GLN A 42 6.39 14.18 2.27
C GLN A 42 7.19 15.49 2.38
N GLN A 43 6.66 16.61 1.87
CA GLN A 43 7.32 17.91 1.93
C GLN A 43 7.40 18.47 3.35
N THR A 44 6.38 18.22 4.18
CA THR A 44 6.26 18.78 5.53
C THR A 44 6.79 17.87 6.63
N GLY A 45 7.16 16.62 6.33
CA GLY A 45 7.53 15.62 7.33
C GLY A 45 6.34 15.16 8.20
N ALA A 46 5.11 15.45 7.80
CA ALA A 46 3.93 15.04 8.56
C ALA A 46 3.75 13.51 8.53
N PRO A 47 3.26 12.89 9.62
CA PRO A 47 3.11 11.45 9.69
C PRO A 47 2.15 10.93 8.61
N LEU A 48 2.52 9.80 8.00
CA LEU A 48 1.74 9.17 6.94
C LEU A 48 0.36 8.74 7.47
N HIS A 49 0.34 8.07 8.61
CA HIS A 49 -0.87 7.61 9.28
C HIS A 49 -1.46 8.68 10.21
N ALA A 50 -2.79 8.80 10.22
CA ALA A 50 -3.54 9.71 11.07
C ALA A 50 -4.70 8.96 11.78
N PRO A 51 -4.40 8.12 12.81
CA PRO A 51 -5.39 7.21 13.40
C PRO A 51 -6.66 7.91 13.91
N ASN A 52 -6.51 9.08 14.55
CA ASN A 52 -7.66 9.84 15.06
C ASN A 52 -8.57 10.29 13.91
N ARG A 53 -7.99 10.83 12.84
CA ARG A 53 -8.75 11.25 11.66
C ARG A 53 -9.42 10.09 10.95
N GLU A 54 -8.79 8.93 10.91
CA GLU A 54 -9.36 7.70 10.35
C GLU A 54 -10.56 7.23 11.16
N ALA A 55 -10.44 7.21 12.49
CA ALA A 55 -11.53 6.82 13.39
C ALA A 55 -12.76 7.76 13.27
N GLU A 56 -12.53 9.07 13.24
CA GLU A 56 -13.58 10.08 13.03
C GLU A 56 -14.30 9.89 11.68
N LEU A 57 -13.52 9.66 10.61
CA LEU A 57 -14.08 9.45 9.28
C LEU A 57 -14.93 8.19 9.24
N LEU A 58 -14.45 7.08 9.78
CA LEU A 58 -15.20 5.83 9.81
C LEU A 58 -16.47 5.96 10.60
N ALA A 59 -16.44 6.57 11.79
CA ALA A 59 -17.62 6.80 12.61
C ALA A 59 -18.68 7.63 11.87
N ALA A 60 -18.28 8.72 11.23
CA ALA A 60 -19.15 9.58 10.46
C ALA A 60 -19.80 8.86 9.26
N ARG A 61 -19.02 8.07 8.53
CA ARG A 61 -19.53 7.33 7.35
C ARG A 61 -20.41 6.15 7.75
N ARG A 62 -20.16 5.49 8.86
CA ARG A 62 -21.06 4.47 9.41
C ARG A 62 -22.44 5.06 9.73
N GLN A 63 -22.47 6.23 10.38
CA GLN A 63 -23.74 6.89 10.69
C GLN A 63 -24.49 7.31 9.42
N GLU A 64 -23.79 7.81 8.42
CA GLU A 64 -24.37 8.17 7.13
C GLU A 64 -24.96 6.95 6.40
N ALA A 65 -24.24 5.82 6.43
CA ALA A 65 -24.71 4.56 5.86
C ALA A 65 -26.04 4.11 6.49
N ILE A 66 -26.14 4.16 7.83
CA ILE A 66 -27.38 3.86 8.55
C ILE A 66 -28.52 4.77 8.06
N ASN A 67 -28.27 6.08 7.95
CA ASN A 67 -29.29 7.05 7.52
C ASN A 67 -29.78 6.81 6.08
N GLN A 68 -28.95 6.17 5.24
CA GLN A 68 -29.25 5.85 3.84
C GLN A 68 -29.67 4.38 3.62
N ASN A 69 -29.90 3.62 4.69
CA ASN A 69 -30.23 2.19 4.65
C ASN A 69 -29.17 1.33 3.91
N VAL A 70 -27.91 1.70 4.05
CA VAL A 70 -26.75 0.92 3.55
C VAL A 70 -26.10 0.24 4.75
N SER A 71 -25.54 -0.97 4.54
CA SER A 71 -24.80 -1.66 5.60
C SER A 71 -23.60 -0.82 6.07
N PRO A 72 -23.53 -0.42 7.34
CA PRO A 72 -22.41 0.35 7.86
C PRO A 72 -21.10 -0.44 7.85
N ASP A 73 -21.16 -1.77 7.99
CA ASP A 73 -19.98 -2.63 7.93
C ASP A 73 -19.42 -2.71 6.52
N LEU A 74 -20.28 -2.81 5.50
CA LEU A 74 -19.84 -2.75 4.11
C LEU A 74 -19.11 -1.43 3.79
N VAL A 75 -19.69 -0.30 4.24
CA VAL A 75 -19.08 1.02 4.01
C VAL A 75 -17.73 1.13 4.73
N GLU A 76 -17.64 0.63 5.96
CA GLU A 76 -16.37 0.60 6.70
C GLU A 76 -15.31 -0.25 6.00
N ASP A 77 -15.64 -1.44 5.54
CA ASP A 77 -14.73 -2.36 4.85
C ASP A 77 -14.17 -1.74 3.56
N ILE A 78 -15.03 -1.12 2.76
CA ILE A 78 -14.64 -0.40 1.55
C ILE A 78 -13.67 0.74 1.90
N LEU A 79 -13.99 1.56 2.88
CA LEU A 79 -13.15 2.69 3.29
C LEU A 79 -11.80 2.24 3.84
N ARG A 80 -11.77 1.18 4.66
CA ARG A 80 -10.52 0.60 5.16
C ARG A 80 -9.65 0.05 4.02
N ARG A 81 -10.26 -0.59 3.03
CA ARG A 81 -9.54 -1.07 1.84
C ARG A 81 -8.93 0.09 1.06
N MET A 82 -9.70 1.15 0.80
CA MET A 82 -9.23 2.35 0.10
C MET A 82 -8.12 3.08 0.86
N MET A 83 -8.18 3.13 2.21
CA MET A 83 -7.11 3.72 3.02
C MET A 83 -5.82 2.91 2.92
N ARG A 84 -5.89 1.58 3.03
CA ARG A 84 -4.71 0.70 2.87
C ARG A 84 -4.02 0.91 1.52
N GLU A 85 -4.79 0.95 0.44
CA GLU A 85 -4.27 1.18 -0.90
C GLU A 85 -3.62 2.57 -1.04
N ALA A 86 -4.26 3.61 -0.50
CA ALA A 86 -3.69 4.96 -0.50
C ALA A 86 -2.34 5.01 0.23
N TYR A 87 -2.20 4.34 1.39
CA TYR A 87 -0.94 4.26 2.11
C TYR A 87 0.13 3.48 1.35
N GLN A 88 -0.22 2.35 0.73
CA GLN A 88 0.71 1.60 -0.11
C GLN A 88 1.23 2.44 -1.27
N ASN A 89 0.36 3.17 -1.95
CA ASN A 89 0.72 4.05 -3.05
C ASN A 89 1.59 5.24 -2.59
N GLN A 90 1.34 5.78 -1.41
CA GLN A 90 2.15 6.85 -0.82
C GLN A 90 3.53 6.32 -0.41
N GLN A 91 3.61 5.15 0.20
CA GLN A 91 4.88 4.49 0.56
C GLN A 91 5.71 4.13 -0.68
N ALA A 92 5.09 3.65 -1.74
CA ALA A 92 5.79 3.31 -2.98
C ALA A 92 6.42 4.53 -3.68
N LYS A 93 5.90 5.74 -3.41
CA LYS A 93 6.44 7.02 -3.92
C LYS A 93 7.44 7.68 -2.96
N LEU A 94 7.61 7.15 -1.74
CA LEU A 94 8.66 7.62 -0.86
C LEU A 94 10.00 7.33 -1.53
N ALA A 95 10.63 8.38 -2.03
CA ALA A 95 12.05 8.30 -2.36
C ALA A 95 12.80 7.81 -1.12
N CYS A 96 13.91 7.13 -1.32
CA CYS A 96 14.77 6.63 -0.25
C CYS A 96 14.87 7.67 0.88
N ALA A 97 14.32 7.35 2.05
CA ALA A 97 14.22 8.29 3.18
C ALA A 97 15.59 8.62 3.78
N ALA A 98 16.57 7.74 3.56
CA ALA A 98 17.93 7.87 4.03
C ALA A 98 18.91 7.37 2.95
N PRO A 99 19.08 8.14 1.85
CA PRO A 99 19.91 7.73 0.71
C PRO A 99 21.36 7.45 1.12
N GLU A 100 21.83 8.05 2.21
CA GLU A 100 23.16 7.83 2.80
C GLU A 100 23.35 6.40 3.32
N LEU A 101 22.28 5.63 3.55
CA LEU A 101 22.34 4.22 3.95
C LEU A 101 22.47 3.28 2.75
N SER A 102 22.45 3.77 1.53
CA SER A 102 22.63 2.99 0.32
C SER A 102 24.14 2.91 -0.06
N PRO A 103 24.65 1.77 -0.46
CA PRO A 103 24.01 0.46 -0.58
C PRO A 103 23.85 -0.29 0.76
N ILE A 104 22.74 -1.06 0.85
CA ILE A 104 22.45 -1.95 1.98
C ILE A 104 22.90 -3.37 1.61
N VAL A 105 23.62 -4.05 2.50
CA VAL A 105 23.96 -5.47 2.32
C VAL A 105 23.12 -6.32 3.29
N ILE A 106 22.50 -7.37 2.77
CA ILE A 106 21.72 -8.34 3.56
C ILE A 106 22.46 -9.67 3.56
N VAL A 107 22.98 -10.04 4.72
CA VAL A 107 23.60 -11.36 4.96
C VAL A 107 22.49 -12.38 5.26
N GLY A 108 22.47 -13.49 4.53
CA GLY A 108 21.37 -14.48 4.54
C GLY A 108 20.17 -14.01 3.71
N GLY A 109 20.42 -13.19 2.70
CA GLY A 109 19.38 -12.57 1.87
C GLY A 109 18.64 -13.53 0.95
N GLN A 110 19.11 -14.76 0.73
CA GLN A 110 18.38 -15.80 -0.02
C GLN A 110 17.33 -16.53 0.82
N GLY A 111 17.39 -16.42 2.14
CA GLY A 111 16.36 -16.95 3.03
C GLY A 111 15.04 -16.16 2.92
N ALA A 112 13.91 -16.76 3.37
CA ALA A 112 12.57 -16.16 3.25
C ALA A 112 12.50 -14.74 3.85
N MET A 113 13.07 -14.54 5.05
CA MET A 113 13.09 -13.22 5.70
C MET A 113 14.06 -12.26 5.00
N GLY A 114 15.23 -12.74 4.57
CA GLY A 114 16.19 -11.95 3.82
C GLY A 114 15.62 -11.42 2.51
N GLN A 115 14.91 -12.26 1.77
CA GLN A 115 14.20 -11.87 0.54
C GLN A 115 13.11 -10.84 0.81
N LEU A 116 12.34 -11.00 1.89
CA LEU A 116 11.31 -10.04 2.28
C LEU A 116 11.91 -8.66 2.55
N PHE A 117 12.99 -8.59 3.33
CA PHE A 117 13.70 -7.35 3.61
C PHE A 117 14.32 -6.74 2.34
N ALA A 118 14.96 -7.57 1.50
CA ALA A 118 15.53 -7.11 0.24
C ALA A 118 14.47 -6.44 -0.65
N GLN A 119 13.33 -7.11 -0.83
CA GLN A 119 12.23 -6.55 -1.61
C GLN A 119 11.68 -5.25 -1.01
N GLN A 120 11.56 -5.17 0.31
CA GLN A 120 11.08 -3.97 0.98
C GLN A 120 12.04 -2.78 0.80
N PHE A 121 13.35 -2.99 0.96
CA PHE A 121 14.35 -1.95 0.74
C PHE A 121 14.43 -1.52 -0.72
N ILE A 122 14.39 -2.45 -1.67
CA ILE A 122 14.37 -2.13 -3.11
C ILE A 122 13.12 -1.29 -3.45
N ARG A 123 11.95 -1.67 -2.95
CA ARG A 123 10.70 -0.89 -3.13
C ARG A 123 10.79 0.51 -2.52
N SER A 124 11.58 0.67 -1.46
CA SER A 124 11.85 1.96 -0.82
C SER A 124 12.98 2.75 -1.49
N GLY A 125 13.50 2.29 -2.64
CA GLY A 125 14.49 3.02 -3.44
C GLY A 125 15.94 2.84 -3.01
N TYR A 126 16.25 1.86 -2.14
CA TYR A 126 17.64 1.56 -1.75
C TYR A 126 18.31 0.62 -2.76
N GLU A 127 19.60 0.82 -2.99
CA GLU A 127 20.44 -0.19 -3.61
C GLU A 127 20.68 -1.32 -2.60
N VAL A 128 20.33 -2.55 -2.96
CA VAL A 128 20.46 -3.72 -2.08
C VAL A 128 21.38 -4.75 -2.72
N LYS A 129 22.35 -5.22 -1.94
CA LYS A 129 23.20 -6.36 -2.28
C LYS A 129 22.91 -7.50 -1.30
N VAL A 130 22.95 -8.71 -1.80
CA VAL A 130 22.73 -9.93 -1.00
C VAL A 130 24.05 -10.65 -0.84
N LEU A 131 24.34 -11.09 0.38
CA LEU A 131 25.47 -11.96 0.70
C LEU A 131 24.94 -13.23 1.35
N ASP A 132 25.27 -14.38 0.77
CA ASP A 132 24.92 -15.68 1.32
C ASP A 132 26.12 -16.61 1.38
N LYS A 133 25.96 -17.77 2.00
CA LYS A 133 27.04 -18.77 2.20
C LYS A 133 27.75 -19.15 0.92
N ASP A 134 27.05 -19.18 -0.20
CA ASP A 134 27.61 -19.53 -1.52
C ASP A 134 28.51 -18.42 -2.11
N GLN A 135 28.51 -17.23 -1.52
CA GLN A 135 29.24 -16.05 -1.97
C GLN A 135 30.37 -15.63 -1.01
N GLN A 136 30.79 -16.52 -0.11
CA GLN A 136 31.82 -16.22 0.90
C GLN A 136 33.15 -15.73 0.29
N ASN A 137 33.54 -16.25 -0.86
CA ASN A 137 34.75 -15.86 -1.54
C ASN A 137 34.73 -14.42 -2.08
N ASP A 138 33.55 -13.87 -2.28
CA ASP A 138 33.33 -12.49 -2.77
C ASP A 138 32.80 -11.54 -1.66
N ALA A 139 32.73 -12.03 -0.43
CA ALA A 139 32.15 -11.28 0.70
C ALA A 139 32.80 -9.90 0.89
N GLN A 140 34.12 -9.81 0.76
CA GLN A 140 34.85 -8.54 0.90
C GLN A 140 34.41 -7.52 -0.14
N ASN A 141 34.22 -7.95 -1.41
CA ASN A 141 33.77 -7.07 -2.48
C ASN A 141 32.31 -6.62 -2.28
N ILE A 142 31.44 -7.55 -1.87
CA ILE A 142 30.03 -7.26 -1.63
C ILE A 142 29.88 -6.29 -0.44
N LEU A 143 30.63 -6.48 0.64
CA LEU A 143 30.62 -5.61 1.83
C LEU A 143 31.31 -4.28 1.59
N LYS A 144 32.22 -4.21 0.62
CA LYS A 144 32.94 -2.97 0.30
C LYS A 144 31.98 -1.87 -0.11
N GLY A 145 32.01 -0.79 0.64
CA GLY A 145 31.15 0.38 0.43
C GLY A 145 29.74 0.26 1.01
N ALA A 146 29.40 -0.85 1.66
CA ALA A 146 28.12 -0.97 2.38
C ALA A 146 28.01 0.14 3.43
N LYS A 147 26.83 0.80 3.45
CA LYS A 147 26.50 1.82 4.46
C LYS A 147 25.68 1.23 5.60
N LEU A 148 24.95 0.15 5.31
CA LEU A 148 24.19 -0.63 6.28
C LEU A 148 24.38 -2.12 5.97
N VAL A 149 24.58 -2.92 7.00
CA VAL A 149 24.59 -4.38 6.90
C VAL A 149 23.50 -4.93 7.82
N MET A 150 22.58 -5.69 7.23
CA MET A 150 21.53 -6.41 7.94
C MET A 150 21.85 -7.91 7.94
N ILE A 151 21.75 -8.56 9.09
CA ILE A 151 21.96 -10.00 9.22
C ILE A 151 20.61 -10.69 9.41
N SER A 152 20.28 -11.59 8.51
CA SER A 152 19.02 -12.36 8.49
C SER A 152 19.33 -13.85 8.36
N VAL A 153 19.99 -14.40 9.39
CA VAL A 153 20.37 -15.82 9.46
C VAL A 153 19.66 -16.51 10.63
N PRO A 154 19.40 -17.82 10.57
CA PRO A 154 18.87 -18.55 11.71
C PRO A 154 19.82 -18.48 12.92
N ILE A 155 19.25 -18.43 14.14
CA ILE A 155 20.04 -18.33 15.39
C ILE A 155 20.98 -19.52 15.60
N ASN A 156 20.68 -20.68 14.96
CA ASN A 156 21.45 -21.93 15.07
C ASN A 156 22.19 -22.27 13.77
N ALA A 157 22.53 -21.28 12.97
CA ALA A 157 23.27 -21.50 11.72
C ALA A 157 24.76 -21.32 11.94
#